data_8eb06a583c1f0088146dd8d3b5c1b402
#
_entry.id   8eb06a583c1f0088146dd8d3b5c1b402
#
_cell.length_a   1.000
_cell.length_b   1.000
_cell.length_c   1.000
_cell.angle_alpha   90.00
_cell.angle_beta   90.00
_cell.angle_gamma   90.00
#
_symmetry.space_group_name_H-M   'P 1'
#
loop_
_entity.id
_entity.type
_entity.pdbx_description
1 polymer ?
#
loop_
_entity_poly.entity_id
_entity_poly.type
_entity_poly.pdbx_seq_one_letter_code
_entity_poly.pdbx_strand_id
1 'polypeptide(L)'
;MNVEEFLEIMDSGKEIVAGSAEHKFMHILSQEARQITMEINSNYHTEDEIRDLMQKLTARVIDESFVLFPPFYTDCGKNIKIGRNVFINSACMFQDQGGIEIGYGAVIAAGAAVNKDVEKRTVVGGVPAKFIKNVDK
;
A
#
# COMPACT_ATOMS: atom_id res chain seq x y z
N MET A 1 -16.44 7.17 13.91
CA MET A 1 -15.49 7.58 12.84
C MET A 1 -15.53 6.57 11.72
N ASN A 2 -15.52 7.01 10.48
CA ASN A 2 -15.45 6.13 9.33
C ASN A 2 -14.09 6.28 8.62
N VAL A 3 -13.83 5.43 7.62
CA VAL A 3 -12.54 5.44 6.92
C VAL A 3 -12.28 6.79 6.25
N GLU A 4 -13.29 7.37 5.62
CA GLU A 4 -13.14 8.63 4.89
C GLU A 4 -12.72 9.77 5.84
N GLU A 5 -13.40 9.90 6.98
CA GLU A 5 -13.04 10.88 8.00
C GLU A 5 -11.61 10.65 8.52
N PHE A 6 -11.26 9.39 8.75
CA PHE A 6 -9.93 9.04 9.23
C PHE A 6 -8.86 9.45 8.22
N LEU A 7 -9.06 9.16 6.93
CA LEU A 7 -8.09 9.50 5.89
C LEU A 7 -7.91 11.01 5.75
N GLU A 8 -8.99 11.78 5.89
CA GLU A 8 -8.89 13.24 5.88
C GLU A 8 -7.99 13.74 7.01
N ILE A 9 -8.15 13.17 8.21
CA ILE A 9 -7.32 13.53 9.36
C ILE A 9 -5.86 13.18 9.10
N MET A 10 -5.60 11.98 8.59
CA MET A 10 -4.24 11.54 8.32
C MET A 10 -3.57 12.39 7.23
N ASP A 11 -4.32 12.74 6.19
CA ASP A 11 -3.80 13.56 5.09
C ASP A 11 -3.57 15.01 5.50
N SER A 12 -4.22 15.47 6.58
CA SER A 12 -4.04 16.83 7.08
C SER A 12 -2.71 17.05 7.81
N GLY A 13 -2.00 15.97 8.13
CA GLY A 13 -0.77 16.04 8.91
C GLY A 13 -0.98 16.28 10.39
N LYS A 14 -2.23 16.19 10.88
CA LYS A 14 -2.54 16.36 12.29
C LYS A 14 -1.82 15.30 13.13
N GLU A 15 -1.28 15.71 14.25
CA GLU A 15 -0.67 14.79 15.20
C GLU A 15 -1.73 13.86 15.80
N ILE A 16 -1.43 12.57 15.84
CA ILE A 16 -2.32 11.58 16.43
C ILE A 16 -1.95 11.38 17.89
N VAL A 17 -2.85 11.75 18.77
CA VAL A 17 -2.63 11.66 20.22
C VAL A 17 -2.95 10.24 20.70
N ALA A 18 -2.04 9.66 21.47
CA ALA A 18 -2.24 8.32 22.02
C ALA A 18 -3.54 8.26 22.85
N GLY A 19 -4.35 7.24 22.59
CA GLY A 19 -5.63 7.04 23.26
C GLY A 19 -6.80 7.81 22.67
N SER A 20 -6.56 8.68 21.69
CA SER A 20 -7.64 9.42 21.01
C SER A 20 -8.50 8.50 20.15
N ALA A 21 -9.63 9.02 19.68
CA ALA A 21 -10.51 8.29 18.76
C ALA A 21 -9.76 7.93 17.46
N GLU A 22 -8.96 8.84 16.94
CA GLU A 22 -8.15 8.62 15.75
C GLU A 22 -7.14 7.51 15.97
N HIS A 23 -6.47 7.49 17.11
CA HIS A 23 -5.50 6.47 17.45
C HIS A 23 -6.15 5.09 17.54
N LYS A 24 -7.31 4.99 18.16
CA LYS A 24 -8.06 3.73 18.27
C LYS A 24 -8.50 3.23 16.90
N PHE A 25 -8.99 4.12 16.06
CA PHE A 25 -9.43 3.76 14.71
C PHE A 25 -8.25 3.32 13.83
N MET A 26 -7.12 4.01 13.94
CA MET A 26 -5.88 3.63 13.27
C MET A 26 -5.49 2.19 13.63
N HIS A 27 -5.60 1.84 14.91
CA HIS A 27 -5.29 0.49 15.36
C HIS A 27 -6.25 -0.55 14.78
N ILE A 28 -7.54 -0.23 14.69
CA ILE A 28 -8.53 -1.12 14.08
C ILE A 28 -8.18 -1.39 12.62
N LEU A 29 -7.85 -0.34 11.86
CA LEU A 29 -7.48 -0.50 10.45
C LEU A 29 -6.17 -1.28 10.29
N SER A 30 -5.22 -1.07 11.19
CA SER A 30 -3.96 -1.85 11.17
C SER A 30 -4.21 -3.33 11.40
N GLN A 31 -5.13 -3.69 12.30
CA GLN A 31 -5.46 -5.09 12.52
C GLN A 31 -6.15 -5.70 11.32
N GLU A 32 -7.06 -4.97 10.68
CA GLU A 32 -7.70 -5.43 9.44
C GLU A 32 -6.67 -5.63 8.34
N ALA A 33 -5.73 -4.68 8.18
CA ALA A 33 -4.66 -4.79 7.20
C ALA A 33 -3.82 -6.04 7.43
N ARG A 34 -3.49 -6.33 8.71
CA ARG A 34 -2.75 -7.54 9.05
C ARG A 34 -3.49 -8.81 8.69
N GLN A 35 -4.80 -8.86 8.93
CA GLN A 35 -5.60 -10.03 8.58
C GLN A 35 -5.53 -10.28 7.07
N ILE A 36 -5.67 -9.23 6.27
CA ILE A 36 -5.66 -9.36 4.81
C ILE A 36 -4.26 -9.71 4.29
N THR A 37 -3.21 -9.03 4.78
CA THR A 37 -1.86 -9.32 4.32
C THR A 37 -1.40 -10.71 4.76
N MET A 38 -1.82 -11.19 5.93
CA MET A 38 -1.52 -12.55 6.32
C MET A 38 -2.19 -13.56 5.39
N GLU A 39 -3.40 -13.27 4.93
CA GLU A 39 -4.04 -14.12 3.93
C GLU A 39 -3.26 -14.11 2.62
N ILE A 40 -2.85 -12.95 2.15
CA ILE A 40 -2.05 -12.83 0.92
C ILE A 40 -0.75 -13.63 1.04
N ASN A 41 -0.11 -13.59 2.19
CA ASN A 41 1.27 -14.06 2.37
C ASN A 41 1.38 -15.52 2.78
N SER A 42 0.32 -16.12 3.35
CA SER A 42 0.42 -17.44 3.98
C SER A 42 0.09 -18.60 3.06
N ASN A 43 -0.58 -18.34 1.94
CA ASN A 43 -0.98 -19.38 0.98
C ASN A 43 -0.75 -18.89 -0.44
N TYR A 44 -0.60 -19.83 -1.36
CA TYR A 44 -0.56 -19.48 -2.77
C TYR A 44 -1.93 -18.94 -3.22
N HIS A 45 -1.89 -17.87 -3.98
CA HIS A 45 -3.06 -17.28 -4.64
C HIS A 45 -2.70 -16.96 -6.08
N THR A 46 -3.69 -17.06 -6.96
CA THR A 46 -3.53 -16.61 -8.35
C THR A 46 -3.45 -15.08 -8.38
N GLU A 47 -3.00 -14.52 -9.50
CA GLU A 47 -2.95 -13.07 -9.67
C GLU A 47 -4.31 -12.43 -9.46
N ASP A 48 -5.38 -13.04 -9.97
CA ASP A 48 -6.74 -12.53 -9.78
C ASP A 48 -7.15 -12.53 -8.30
N GLU A 49 -6.81 -13.59 -7.58
CA GLU A 49 -7.12 -13.68 -6.15
C GLU A 49 -6.35 -12.63 -5.35
N ILE A 50 -5.08 -12.40 -5.69
CA ILE A 50 -4.27 -11.37 -5.04
C ILE A 50 -4.88 -9.99 -5.30
N ARG A 51 -5.28 -9.73 -6.55
CA ARG A 51 -5.92 -8.44 -6.87
C ARG A 51 -7.19 -8.23 -6.06
N ASP A 52 -8.03 -9.26 -5.93
CA ASP A 52 -9.25 -9.18 -5.13
C ASP A 52 -8.94 -8.88 -3.66
N LEU A 53 -7.91 -9.51 -3.11
CA LEU A 53 -7.49 -9.25 -1.74
C LEU A 53 -6.94 -7.82 -1.58
N MET A 54 -6.21 -7.33 -2.59
CA MET A 54 -5.71 -5.96 -2.59
C MET A 54 -6.86 -4.94 -2.70
N GLN A 55 -7.90 -5.25 -3.47
CA GLN A 55 -9.09 -4.39 -3.53
C GLN A 55 -9.80 -4.33 -2.17
N LYS A 56 -9.87 -5.45 -1.47
CA LYS A 56 -10.41 -5.49 -0.12
C LYS A 56 -9.54 -4.69 0.85
N LEU A 57 -8.23 -4.85 0.76
CA LEU A 57 -7.27 -4.14 1.62
C LEU A 57 -7.36 -2.63 1.45
N THR A 58 -7.36 -2.17 0.21
CA THR A 58 -7.33 -0.74 -0.10
C THR A 58 -8.71 -0.09 -0.13
N ALA A 59 -9.76 -0.90 -0.17
CA ALA A 59 -11.15 -0.46 -0.40
C ALA A 59 -11.28 0.35 -1.70
N ARG A 60 -10.45 0.03 -2.70
CA ARG A 60 -10.44 0.70 -4.01
C ARG A 60 -10.41 -0.34 -5.11
N VAL A 61 -10.91 0.05 -6.28
CA VAL A 61 -10.77 -0.77 -7.48
C VAL A 61 -9.31 -0.75 -7.92
N ILE A 62 -8.77 -1.92 -8.25
CA ILE A 62 -7.40 -2.06 -8.73
C ILE A 62 -7.44 -2.61 -10.14
N ASP A 63 -6.73 -1.96 -11.05
CA ASP A 63 -6.73 -2.33 -12.45
C ASP A 63 -6.21 -3.77 -12.66
N GLU A 64 -6.74 -4.44 -13.65
CA GLU A 64 -6.38 -5.83 -13.94
C GLU A 64 -4.91 -6.03 -14.34
N SER A 65 -4.23 -4.95 -14.71
CA SER A 65 -2.81 -4.97 -15.06
C SER A 65 -1.88 -5.05 -13.84
N PHE A 66 -2.44 -4.88 -12.63
CA PHE A 66 -1.66 -4.90 -11.40
C PHE A 66 -1.06 -6.28 -11.13
N VAL A 67 0.22 -6.31 -10.75
CA VAL A 67 0.90 -7.54 -10.33
C VAL A 67 1.60 -7.30 -9.00
N LEU A 68 1.38 -8.20 -8.07
CA LEU A 68 2.05 -8.22 -6.78
C LEU A 68 2.63 -9.59 -6.54
N PHE A 69 3.92 -9.64 -6.18
CA PHE A 69 4.55 -10.87 -5.70
C PHE A 69 4.63 -10.81 -4.18
N PRO A 70 3.91 -11.69 -3.45
CA PRO A 70 4.02 -11.74 -1.99
C PRO A 70 5.42 -12.13 -1.53
N PRO A 71 5.77 -11.91 -0.25
CA PRO A 71 4.92 -11.32 0.77
C PRO A 71 4.80 -9.79 0.65
N PHE A 72 3.70 -9.26 1.16
CA PHE A 72 3.40 -7.83 1.14
C PHE A 72 2.94 -7.39 2.53
N TYR A 73 3.39 -6.23 2.96
CA TYR A 73 3.03 -5.68 4.28
C TYR A 73 2.61 -4.22 4.14
N THR A 74 1.67 -3.80 4.96
CA THR A 74 1.29 -2.39 5.01
C THR A 74 0.68 -2.04 6.37
N ASP A 75 0.75 -0.77 6.76
CA ASP A 75 0.23 -0.30 8.04
C ASP A 75 -1.29 -0.18 8.07
N CYS A 76 -1.86 0.34 7.01
CA CYS A 76 -3.29 0.66 6.95
C CYS A 76 -3.98 0.04 5.74
N GLY A 77 -3.38 0.16 4.58
CA GLY A 77 -3.93 -0.28 3.31
C GLY A 77 -4.94 0.67 2.68
N LYS A 78 -5.73 1.36 3.50
CA LYS A 78 -6.81 2.22 2.99
C LYS A 78 -6.31 3.51 2.35
N ASN A 79 -5.05 3.87 2.59
CA ASN A 79 -4.47 5.10 2.06
C ASN A 79 -3.45 4.84 0.95
N ILE A 80 -3.60 3.75 0.24
CA ILE A 80 -2.80 3.41 -0.93
C ILE A 80 -3.65 3.57 -2.18
N LYS A 81 -3.15 4.35 -3.15
CA LYS A 81 -3.75 4.49 -4.48
C LYS A 81 -2.78 3.94 -5.49
N ILE A 82 -3.25 3.04 -6.34
CA ILE A 82 -2.39 2.32 -7.30
C ILE A 82 -2.87 2.57 -8.72
N GLY A 83 -1.99 3.06 -9.56
CA GLY A 83 -2.25 3.27 -10.97
C GLY A 83 -2.22 1.98 -11.78
N ARG A 84 -2.39 2.09 -13.09
CA ARG A 84 -2.34 0.94 -14.00
C ARG A 84 -0.90 0.52 -14.26
N ASN A 85 -0.72 -0.74 -14.61
CA ASN A 85 0.58 -1.33 -14.97
C ASN A 85 1.64 -1.18 -13.87
N VAL A 86 1.21 -1.32 -12.63
CA VAL A 86 2.12 -1.26 -11.48
C VAL A 86 2.55 -2.67 -11.11
N PHE A 87 3.84 -2.84 -10.86
CA PHE A 87 4.39 -4.09 -10.35
C PHE A 87 5.03 -3.85 -8.98
N ILE A 88 4.62 -4.62 -7.98
CA ILE A 88 5.22 -4.61 -6.65
C ILE A 88 5.88 -5.97 -6.42
N ASN A 89 7.21 -5.96 -6.30
CA ASN A 89 7.97 -7.19 -6.08
C ASN A 89 7.90 -7.64 -4.61
N SER A 90 8.48 -8.77 -4.31
CA SER A 90 8.34 -9.46 -3.04
C SER A 90 8.96 -8.72 -1.86
N ALA A 91 8.36 -8.89 -0.69
CA ALA A 91 8.88 -8.43 0.59
C ALA A 91 8.90 -6.90 0.76
N CYS A 92 7.95 -6.22 0.14
CA CYS A 92 7.81 -4.77 0.31
C CYS A 92 6.94 -4.43 1.51
N MET A 93 7.27 -3.31 2.15
CA MET A 93 6.51 -2.76 3.28
C MET A 93 6.05 -1.35 2.91
N PHE A 94 4.75 -1.12 2.96
CA PHE A 94 4.16 0.19 2.66
C PHE A 94 3.72 0.86 3.95
N GLN A 95 4.29 2.02 4.24
CA GLN A 95 3.94 2.84 5.40
C GLN A 95 2.98 3.92 4.92
N ASP A 96 1.71 3.57 4.85
CA ASP A 96 0.71 4.39 4.17
C ASP A 96 -0.17 5.25 5.09
N GLN A 97 0.22 5.44 6.36
CA GLN A 97 -0.59 6.25 7.28
C GLN A 97 -0.82 7.68 6.75
N GLY A 98 0.21 8.27 6.14
CA GLY A 98 0.11 9.60 5.54
C GLY A 98 -0.27 9.62 4.07
N GLY A 99 -0.57 8.45 3.50
CA GLY A 99 -0.93 8.31 2.10
C GLY A 99 0.23 7.97 1.18
N ILE A 100 -0.02 7.07 0.24
CA ILE A 100 0.93 6.70 -0.82
C ILE A 100 0.15 6.59 -2.12
N GLU A 101 0.62 7.27 -3.14
CA GLU A 101 0.10 7.11 -4.50
C GLU A 101 1.20 6.51 -5.38
N ILE A 102 0.89 5.37 -6.01
CA ILE A 102 1.82 4.70 -6.93
C ILE A 102 1.39 5.03 -8.35
N GLY A 103 2.23 5.73 -9.07
CA GLY A 103 1.92 6.20 -10.42
C GLY A 103 1.93 5.09 -11.46
N TYR A 104 1.28 5.36 -12.57
CA TYR A 104 1.18 4.46 -13.72
C TYR A 104 2.55 3.89 -14.11
N GLY A 105 2.59 2.59 -14.32
CA GLY A 105 3.80 1.92 -14.84
C GLY A 105 4.98 1.86 -13.87
N ALA A 106 4.77 2.22 -12.61
CA ALA A 106 5.85 2.17 -11.61
C ALA A 106 6.18 0.73 -11.21
N VAL A 107 7.43 0.53 -10.83
CA VAL A 107 7.94 -0.76 -10.35
C VAL A 107 8.55 -0.55 -8.97
N ILE A 108 8.08 -1.34 -8.01
CA ILE A 108 8.64 -1.34 -6.66
C ILE A 108 9.55 -2.56 -6.53
N ALA A 109 10.84 -2.32 -6.32
CA ALA A 109 11.83 -3.38 -6.22
C ALA A 109 11.64 -4.21 -4.95
N ALA A 110 12.09 -5.45 -4.98
CA ALA A 110 11.97 -6.36 -3.85
C ALA A 110 12.59 -5.78 -2.59
N GLY A 111 11.92 -5.97 -1.46
CA GLY A 111 12.43 -5.54 -0.16
C GLY A 111 12.33 -4.06 0.13
N ALA A 112 11.61 -3.30 -0.68
CA ALA A 112 11.51 -1.85 -0.51
C ALA A 112 10.59 -1.48 0.66
N ALA A 113 10.97 -0.43 1.40
CA ALA A 113 10.09 0.20 2.38
C ALA A 113 9.60 1.52 1.79
N VAL A 114 8.35 1.54 1.35
CA VAL A 114 7.76 2.68 0.65
C VAL A 114 7.01 3.55 1.67
N ASN A 115 7.42 4.82 1.79
CA ASN A 115 6.84 5.76 2.74
C ASN A 115 6.40 7.08 2.12
N LYS A 116 6.37 7.16 0.80
CA LYS A 116 5.93 8.36 0.07
C LYS A 116 5.49 7.95 -1.34
N ASP A 117 4.89 8.91 -2.05
CA ASP A 117 4.43 8.68 -3.41
C ASP A 117 5.56 8.21 -4.34
N VAL A 118 5.16 7.40 -5.31
CA VAL A 118 6.08 6.88 -6.33
C VAL A 118 5.63 7.43 -7.69
N GLU A 119 6.54 8.11 -8.37
CA GLU A 119 6.23 8.71 -9.66
C GLU A 119 5.97 7.66 -10.73
N LYS A 120 5.16 8.03 -11.69
CA LYS A 120 4.86 7.15 -12.83
C LYS A 120 6.15 6.74 -13.54
N ARG A 121 6.16 5.50 -14.03
CA ARG A 121 7.23 4.95 -14.86
C ARG A 121 8.61 5.05 -14.24
N THR A 122 8.67 4.89 -12.92
CA THR A 122 9.95 4.83 -12.21
C THR A 122 10.12 3.48 -11.53
N VAL A 123 11.35 3.09 -11.33
CA VAL A 123 11.72 1.97 -10.45
C VAL A 123 12.25 2.59 -9.16
N VAL A 124 11.63 2.21 -8.04
CA VAL A 124 12.10 2.63 -6.72
C VAL A 124 12.47 1.40 -5.90
N GLY A 125 13.39 1.56 -4.96
CA GLY A 125 13.80 0.46 -4.09
C GLY A 125 14.61 0.95 -2.92
N GLY A 126 14.87 0.03 -1.99
CA GLY A 126 15.65 0.32 -0.79
C GLY A 126 14.80 0.66 0.42
N VAL A 127 15.47 0.94 1.54
CA VAL A 127 14.86 1.26 2.83
C VAL A 127 15.47 2.55 3.36
N PRO A 128 14.78 3.70 3.27
CA PRO A 128 13.50 3.92 2.58
C PRO A 128 13.65 3.84 1.05
N ALA A 129 12.55 3.58 0.38
CA ALA A 129 12.55 3.47 -1.08
C ALA A 129 12.92 4.80 -1.73
N LYS A 130 13.81 4.73 -2.71
CA LYS A 130 14.29 5.88 -3.47
C LYS A 130 14.32 5.55 -4.95
N PHE A 131 14.35 6.58 -5.77
CA PHE A 131 14.46 6.45 -7.20
C PHE A 131 15.72 5.68 -7.60
N ILE A 132 15.56 4.67 -8.45
CA ILE A 132 16.66 3.90 -9.02
C ILE A 132 16.87 4.28 -10.48
N LYS A 133 15.82 4.24 -11.28
CA LYS A 133 15.86 4.56 -12.70
C LYS A 133 14.46 4.74 -13.25
N ASN A 134 14.36 5.22 -14.47
CA ASN A 134 13.10 5.24 -15.20
C ASN A 134 12.82 3.86 -15.80
N VAL A 135 11.55 3.52 -15.92
CA VAL A 135 11.16 2.30 -16.61
C VAL A 135 11.30 2.55 -18.11
N ASP A 136 12.08 1.72 -18.75
CA ASP A 136 12.15 1.73 -20.20
C ASP A 136 10.85 1.12 -20.74
N LYS A 137 10.33 1.72 -21.76
CA LYS A 137 9.05 1.25 -22.28
C LYS A 137 9.12 -0.15 -22.87
#